data_623ccce7f0e707cfb3ea4db922cfeb7f
#
_entry.id   623ccce7f0e707cfb3ea4db922cfeb7f
#
_cell.length_a   1.000
_cell.length_b   1.000
_cell.length_c   1.000
_cell.angle_alpha   90.00
_cell.angle_beta   90.00
_cell.angle_gamma   90.00
#
_symmetry.space_group_name_H-M   'P 1'
#
loop_
_entity.id
_entity.type
_entity.pdbx_description
1 polymer ?
#
loop_
_entity_poly.entity_id
_entity_poly.type
_entity_poly.pdbx_seq_one_letter_code
_entity_poly.pdbx_strand_id
1 'polypeptide(L)'
;QNTQLNKKLLVGSIVELNKLLQQQPELLKQIQDEHLDGGLDLVSGGPPCQSFSLAGLRQLGNERNTLPWEFAKFVELTHPKFVLLENVSGILRAFNTDAGQFYAWYEVAKAFSKINYVPLCLHVNAKYAGVAQNRPRFILLGIRADIYAEIIQKLNKKEQEILKNSYQFFEKVQLDTDLEY
;
A
#
# COMPACT_ATOMS: atom_id res chain seq x y z
N GLN A 1 10.70 18.33 27.17
CA GLN A 1 10.09 17.37 26.25
C GLN A 1 9.09 18.11 25.38
N ASN A 2 9.26 18.04 24.07
CA ASN A 2 8.54 18.86 23.11
C ASN A 2 7.11 18.33 22.92
N THR A 3 6.19 18.78 23.76
CA THR A 3 4.79 18.36 23.77
C THR A 3 4.03 18.64 22.48
N GLN A 4 4.50 19.53 21.61
CA GLN A 4 3.88 19.80 20.31
C GLN A 4 4.24 18.74 19.25
N LEU A 5 5.44 18.18 19.30
CA LEU A 5 5.80 17.03 18.43
C LEU A 5 5.01 15.76 18.81
N ASN A 6 4.75 15.57 20.10
CA ASN A 6 4.00 14.42 20.61
C ASN A 6 2.52 14.39 20.14
N LYS A 7 1.95 15.51 19.70
CA LYS A 7 0.59 15.54 19.14
C LYS A 7 0.53 15.04 17.67
N LYS A 8 1.67 15.05 16.95
CA LYS A 8 1.77 14.64 15.53
C LYS A 8 2.57 13.35 15.33
N LEU A 9 3.16 12.80 16.38
CA LEU A 9 3.93 11.56 16.32
C LEU A 9 3.29 10.52 17.25
N LEU A 10 2.76 9.47 16.66
CA LEU A 10 2.32 8.27 17.36
C LEU A 10 3.44 7.23 17.29
N VAL A 11 3.92 6.80 18.45
CA VAL A 11 4.92 5.71 18.56
C VAL A 11 4.20 4.47 19.06
N GLY A 12 4.09 3.46 18.19
CA GLY A 12 3.40 2.22 18.54
C GLY A 12 3.28 1.29 17.34
N SER A 13 2.55 0.22 17.54
CA SER A 13 2.24 -0.76 16.50
C SER A 13 1.08 -0.27 15.62
N ILE A 14 1.19 -0.41 14.29
CA ILE A 14 0.08 -0.15 13.37
C ILE A 14 -1.12 -1.08 13.65
N VAL A 15 -0.89 -2.28 14.14
CA VAL A 15 -1.95 -3.22 14.54
C VAL A 15 -2.78 -2.65 15.68
N GLU A 16 -2.11 -2.08 16.69
CA GLU A 16 -2.78 -1.44 17.82
C GLU A 16 -3.50 -0.16 17.39
N LEU A 17 -2.87 0.62 16.51
CA LEU A 17 -3.48 1.83 15.95
C LEU A 17 -4.77 1.48 15.19
N ASN A 18 -4.75 0.48 14.32
CA ASN A 18 -5.94 0.04 13.60
C ASN A 18 -7.07 -0.39 14.52
N LYS A 19 -6.77 -1.15 15.58
CA LYS A 19 -7.75 -1.52 16.59
C LYS A 19 -8.33 -0.29 17.30
N LEU A 20 -7.48 0.65 17.65
CA LEU A 20 -7.89 1.90 18.31
C LEU A 20 -8.81 2.73 17.41
N LEU A 21 -8.47 2.89 16.13
CA LEU A 21 -9.29 3.64 15.16
C LEU A 21 -10.66 2.99 14.93
N GLN A 22 -10.73 1.65 14.93
CA GLN A 22 -12.00 0.92 14.83
C GLN A 22 -12.86 1.07 16.09
N GLN A 23 -12.24 1.16 17.26
CA GLN A 23 -12.95 1.29 18.55
C GLN A 23 -13.34 2.74 18.87
N GLN A 24 -12.63 3.72 18.30
CA GLN A 24 -12.82 5.14 18.57
C GLN A 24 -13.05 5.93 17.26
N PRO A 25 -14.29 5.91 16.73
CA PRO A 25 -14.62 6.64 15.49
C PRO A 25 -14.31 8.14 15.55
N GLU A 26 -14.36 8.74 16.74
CA GLU A 26 -14.02 10.15 16.94
C GLU A 26 -12.55 10.45 16.63
N LEU A 27 -11.64 9.53 16.97
CA LEU A 27 -10.22 9.68 16.65
C LEU A 27 -9.99 9.59 15.12
N LEU A 28 -10.68 8.66 14.46
CA LEU A 28 -10.64 8.53 13.00
C LEU A 28 -11.16 9.81 12.33
N LYS A 29 -12.27 10.35 12.82
CA LYS A 29 -12.84 11.61 12.35
C LYS A 29 -11.85 12.78 12.51
N GLN A 30 -11.18 12.89 13.65
CA GLN A 30 -10.14 13.92 13.84
C GLN A 30 -9.01 13.82 12.80
N ILE A 31 -8.55 12.59 12.48
CA ILE A 31 -7.52 12.38 11.46
C ILE A 31 -8.02 12.82 10.07
N GLN A 32 -9.30 12.62 9.78
CA GLN A 32 -9.92 12.98 8.50
C GLN A 32 -10.28 14.47 8.42
N ASP A 33 -10.73 15.09 9.53
CA ASP A 33 -11.21 16.47 9.57
C ASP A 33 -10.08 17.51 9.74
N GLU A 34 -8.87 17.11 10.16
CA GLU A 34 -7.70 18.00 10.24
C GLU A 34 -7.22 18.51 8.86
N HIS A 35 -7.82 18.03 7.78
CA HIS A 35 -7.48 18.39 6.41
C HIS A 35 -8.62 19.20 5.76
N LEU A 36 -8.27 20.38 5.24
CA LEU A 36 -9.17 21.41 4.76
C LEU A 36 -10.16 21.01 3.66
N ASP A 37 -9.96 19.86 2.98
CA ASP A 37 -10.77 19.38 1.85
C ASP A 37 -11.45 18.02 2.10
N GLY A 38 -11.71 17.67 3.34
CA GLY A 38 -12.49 16.48 3.67
C GLY A 38 -11.78 15.16 3.45
N GLY A 39 -10.51 15.04 3.89
CA GLY A 39 -9.80 13.78 3.92
C GLY A 39 -8.30 13.86 3.67
N LEU A 40 -7.61 12.75 3.85
CA LEU A 40 -6.17 12.63 3.61
C LEU A 40 -5.87 12.60 2.12
N ASP A 41 -4.92 13.41 1.67
CA ASP A 41 -4.45 13.36 0.28
C ASP A 41 -3.56 12.13 0.04
N LEU A 42 -2.62 11.86 0.94
CA LEU A 42 -1.65 10.79 0.80
C LEU A 42 -1.37 10.09 2.12
N VAL A 43 -1.39 8.76 2.08
CA VAL A 43 -0.81 7.92 3.12
C VAL A 43 0.40 7.20 2.53
N SER A 44 1.57 7.36 3.15
CA SER A 44 2.77 6.65 2.75
C SER A 44 3.30 5.74 3.86
N GLY A 45 3.86 4.58 3.48
CA GLY A 45 4.44 3.65 4.42
C GLY A 45 5.42 2.69 3.78
N GLY A 46 6.37 2.21 4.60
CA GLY A 46 7.30 1.15 4.25
C GLY A 46 7.18 0.00 5.25
N PRO A 47 6.07 -0.77 5.25
CA PRO A 47 5.91 -1.87 6.19
C PRO A 47 7.06 -2.87 6.02
N PRO A 48 7.79 -3.22 7.10
CA PRO A 48 8.93 -4.11 6.98
C PRO A 48 8.51 -5.49 6.49
N CYS A 49 9.24 -5.98 5.50
CA CYS A 49 9.10 -7.29 4.90
C CYS A 49 10.36 -8.11 5.11
N GLN A 50 10.75 -8.33 6.37
CA GLN A 50 12.01 -9.02 6.68
C GLN A 50 12.08 -10.44 6.13
N SER A 51 10.96 -11.12 6.05
CA SER A 51 10.86 -12.49 5.50
C SER A 51 10.90 -12.52 3.97
N PHE A 52 10.72 -11.39 3.28
CA PHE A 52 10.81 -11.29 1.82
C PHE A 52 12.20 -10.81 1.36
N SER A 53 13.11 -10.45 2.29
CA SER A 53 14.49 -10.08 1.93
C SER A 53 15.34 -11.32 1.68
N LEU A 54 16.39 -11.14 0.85
CA LEU A 54 17.38 -12.20 0.57
C LEU A 54 18.16 -12.66 1.82
N ALA A 55 18.26 -11.77 2.83
CA ALA A 55 19.01 -11.99 4.06
C ALA A 55 18.14 -12.57 5.20
N GLY A 56 16.81 -12.61 5.04
CA GLY A 56 15.89 -13.15 6.02
C GLY A 56 15.51 -14.60 5.74
N LEU A 57 15.34 -15.40 6.77
CA LEU A 57 14.69 -16.72 6.67
C LEU A 57 13.25 -16.48 6.16
N ARG A 58 12.94 -17.00 4.97
CA ARG A 58 11.64 -16.90 4.32
C ARG A 58 10.61 -17.73 5.06
N GLN A 59 10.00 -17.18 6.11
CA GLN A 59 8.96 -17.84 6.90
C GLN A 59 7.63 -17.15 6.64
N LEU A 60 6.70 -17.84 5.97
CA LEU A 60 5.34 -17.36 5.71
C LEU A 60 4.52 -17.08 6.98
N GLY A 61 4.81 -17.74 8.10
CA GLY A 61 4.08 -17.63 9.37
C GLY A 61 4.57 -16.54 10.34
N ASN A 62 5.46 -15.63 9.92
CA ASN A 62 5.96 -14.59 10.81
C ASN A 62 4.96 -13.43 10.90
N GLU A 63 4.61 -12.98 12.12
CA GLU A 63 3.71 -11.83 12.36
C GLU A 63 4.09 -10.56 11.60
N ARG A 64 5.39 -10.36 11.32
CA ARG A 64 5.88 -9.23 10.53
C ARG A 64 5.49 -9.29 9.04
N ASN A 65 5.08 -10.45 8.55
CA ASN A 65 4.56 -10.62 7.19
C ASN A 65 3.14 -10.08 7.05
N THR A 66 2.44 -9.83 8.15
CA THR A 66 1.09 -9.26 8.15
C THR A 66 1.08 -7.74 8.02
N LEU A 67 2.21 -7.07 8.23
CA LEU A 67 2.28 -5.60 8.25
C LEU A 67 1.86 -4.91 6.94
N PRO A 68 2.11 -5.44 5.73
CA PRO A 68 1.55 -4.86 4.50
C PRO A 68 0.02 -4.87 4.47
N TRP A 69 -0.61 -5.90 5.02
CA TRP A 69 -2.08 -5.99 5.14
C TRP A 69 -2.62 -5.08 6.24
N GLU A 70 -1.90 -4.96 7.36
CA GLU A 70 -2.25 -3.96 8.38
C GLU A 70 -2.11 -2.53 7.85
N PHE A 71 -1.16 -2.28 6.96
CA PHE A 71 -1.06 -1.00 6.25
C PHE A 71 -2.26 -0.80 5.31
N ALA A 72 -2.67 -1.82 4.54
CA ALA A 72 -3.88 -1.76 3.71
C ALA A 72 -5.13 -1.51 4.55
N LYS A 73 -5.25 -2.15 5.71
CA LYS A 73 -6.34 -1.91 6.67
C LYS A 73 -6.37 -0.46 7.20
N PHE A 74 -5.20 0.10 7.51
CA PHE A 74 -5.09 1.51 7.88
C PHE A 74 -5.58 2.43 6.75
N VAL A 75 -5.20 2.13 5.50
CA VAL A 75 -5.66 2.85 4.31
C VAL A 75 -7.17 2.71 4.13
N GLU A 76 -7.73 1.52 4.33
CA GLU A 76 -9.17 1.29 4.31
C GLU A 76 -9.92 2.14 5.33
N LEU A 77 -9.41 2.26 6.55
CA LEU A 77 -10.01 3.08 7.60
C LEU A 77 -9.93 4.59 7.30
N THR A 78 -8.80 5.04 6.77
CA THR A 78 -8.51 6.48 6.60
C THR A 78 -8.91 7.05 5.24
N HIS A 79 -9.17 6.21 4.24
CA HIS A 79 -9.63 6.56 2.88
C HIS A 79 -8.85 7.69 2.19
N PRO A 80 -7.50 7.68 2.14
CA PRO A 80 -6.73 8.71 1.46
C PRO A 80 -7.01 8.71 -0.05
N LYS A 81 -6.75 9.85 -0.72
CA LYS A 81 -6.85 9.93 -2.20
C LYS A 81 -5.79 9.07 -2.87
N PHE A 82 -4.57 9.06 -2.30
CA PHE A 82 -3.41 8.33 -2.82
C PHE A 82 -2.74 7.52 -1.71
N VAL A 83 -2.09 6.44 -2.12
CA VAL A 83 -1.27 5.59 -1.25
C VAL A 83 0.09 5.40 -1.87
N LEU A 84 1.16 5.43 -1.07
CA LEU A 84 2.50 5.02 -1.48
C LEU A 84 3.00 3.95 -0.50
N LEU A 85 3.18 2.73 -0.99
CA LEU A 85 3.82 1.66 -0.24
C LEU A 85 5.19 1.39 -0.85
N GLU A 86 6.25 1.52 -0.04
CA GLU A 86 7.62 1.17 -0.41
C GLU A 86 8.01 -0.17 0.21
N ASN A 87 8.74 -0.98 -0.55
CA ASN A 87 9.30 -2.23 -0.04
C ASN A 87 10.60 -2.62 -0.75
N VAL A 88 11.29 -3.60 -0.19
CA VAL A 88 12.48 -4.19 -0.82
C VAL A 88 12.07 -5.00 -2.06
N SER A 89 12.94 -5.04 -3.07
CA SER A 89 12.69 -5.82 -4.31
C SER A 89 12.49 -7.32 -4.08
N GLY A 90 12.84 -7.82 -2.89
CA GLY A 90 12.58 -9.21 -2.51
C GLY A 90 11.11 -9.61 -2.50
N ILE A 91 10.19 -8.66 -2.30
CA ILE A 91 8.73 -8.87 -2.36
C ILE A 91 8.27 -9.39 -3.74
N LEU A 92 9.02 -9.10 -4.81
CA LEU A 92 8.71 -9.53 -6.18
C LEU A 92 9.02 -11.02 -6.45
N ARG A 93 9.73 -11.68 -5.54
CA ARG A 93 10.13 -13.07 -5.72
C ARG A 93 9.03 -14.02 -5.30
N ALA A 94 8.90 -15.11 -6.06
CA ALA A 94 8.00 -16.19 -5.68
C ALA A 94 8.43 -16.87 -4.38
N PHE A 95 7.45 -17.24 -3.59
CA PHE A 95 7.57 -18.22 -2.52
C PHE A 95 6.97 -19.53 -2.99
N ASN A 96 7.65 -20.64 -2.78
CA ASN A 96 7.10 -21.96 -3.01
C ASN A 96 6.26 -22.37 -1.80
N THR A 97 5.04 -22.75 -2.03
CA THR A 97 4.11 -23.29 -1.05
C THR A 97 3.59 -24.64 -1.52
N ASP A 98 2.96 -25.42 -0.66
CA ASP A 98 2.33 -26.69 -1.03
C ASP A 98 1.21 -26.50 -2.09
N ALA A 99 0.59 -25.31 -2.12
CA ALA A 99 -0.44 -24.92 -3.08
C ALA A 99 0.12 -24.30 -4.39
N GLY A 100 1.46 -24.17 -4.53
CA GLY A 100 2.11 -23.58 -5.69
C GLY A 100 2.95 -22.34 -5.36
N GLN A 101 3.12 -21.46 -6.35
CA GLN A 101 3.90 -20.24 -6.19
C GLN A 101 3.05 -19.09 -5.65
N PHE A 102 3.55 -18.45 -4.59
CA PHE A 102 2.96 -17.28 -3.96
C PHE A 102 3.83 -16.04 -4.22
N TYR A 103 3.22 -14.94 -4.65
CA TYR A 103 3.88 -13.66 -4.90
C TYR A 103 3.30 -12.59 -3.96
N ALA A 104 4.05 -12.21 -2.94
CA ALA A 104 3.56 -11.27 -1.92
C ALA A 104 3.13 -9.90 -2.50
N TRP A 105 3.86 -9.37 -3.49
CA TRP A 105 3.49 -8.12 -4.15
C TRP A 105 2.13 -8.20 -4.84
N TYR A 106 1.81 -9.36 -5.42
CA TYR A 106 0.54 -9.59 -6.11
C TYR A 106 -0.63 -9.63 -5.12
N GLU A 107 -0.45 -10.31 -3.99
CA GLU A 107 -1.45 -10.35 -2.92
C GLU A 107 -1.68 -8.97 -2.30
N VAL A 108 -0.61 -8.19 -2.07
CA VAL A 108 -0.73 -6.81 -1.61
C VAL A 108 -1.49 -5.95 -2.63
N ALA A 109 -1.19 -6.08 -3.93
CA ALA A 109 -1.92 -5.36 -4.98
C ALA A 109 -3.42 -5.76 -5.00
N LYS A 110 -3.74 -7.05 -4.81
CA LYS A 110 -5.13 -7.51 -4.67
C LYS A 110 -5.80 -6.88 -3.44
N ALA A 111 -5.13 -6.86 -2.28
CA ALA A 111 -5.68 -6.25 -1.07
C ALA A 111 -6.04 -4.77 -1.30
N PHE A 112 -5.15 -3.99 -1.94
CA PHE A 112 -5.46 -2.60 -2.29
C PHE A 112 -6.60 -2.48 -3.29
N SER A 113 -6.69 -3.38 -4.28
CA SER A 113 -7.82 -3.38 -5.21
C SER A 113 -9.15 -3.66 -4.50
N LYS A 114 -9.18 -4.61 -3.54
CA LYS A 114 -10.40 -4.93 -2.77
C LYS A 114 -10.92 -3.75 -1.93
N ILE A 115 -10.03 -2.90 -1.42
CA ILE A 115 -10.39 -1.67 -0.71
C ILE A 115 -10.55 -0.45 -1.63
N ASN A 116 -10.80 -0.69 -2.92
CA ASN A 116 -11.15 0.31 -3.93
C ASN A 116 -10.01 1.24 -4.36
N TYR A 117 -8.78 0.72 -4.43
CA TYR A 117 -7.62 1.44 -4.99
C TYR A 117 -7.11 0.76 -6.26
N VAL A 118 -6.86 1.54 -7.31
CA VAL A 118 -6.17 1.09 -8.54
C VAL A 118 -4.67 1.03 -8.25
N PRO A 119 -4.03 -0.17 -8.23
CA PRO A 119 -2.63 -0.30 -7.85
C PRO A 119 -1.71 -0.18 -9.05
N LEU A 120 -0.80 0.79 -9.06
CA LEU A 120 0.32 0.88 -9.99
C LEU A 120 1.58 0.33 -9.29
N CYS A 121 2.02 -0.86 -9.72
CA CYS A 121 3.19 -1.53 -9.16
C CYS A 121 4.44 -1.23 -9.99
N LEU A 122 5.47 -0.69 -9.35
CA LEU A 122 6.70 -0.26 -9.97
C LEU A 122 7.90 -0.98 -9.35
N HIS A 123 8.83 -1.41 -10.19
CA HIS A 123 10.16 -1.82 -9.78
C HIS A 123 11.16 -0.75 -10.19
N VAL A 124 11.65 0.02 -9.23
CA VAL A 124 12.54 1.16 -9.46
C VAL A 124 13.94 0.87 -8.91
N ASN A 125 14.95 1.49 -9.52
CA ASN A 125 16.32 1.41 -9.01
C ASN A 125 16.94 2.79 -9.02
N ALA A 126 17.50 3.21 -7.87
CA ALA A 126 18.08 4.52 -7.66
C ALA A 126 19.17 4.87 -8.69
N LYS A 127 19.94 3.87 -9.18
CA LYS A 127 20.98 4.07 -10.21
C LYS A 127 20.44 4.69 -11.50
N TYR A 128 19.18 4.42 -11.87
CA TYR A 128 18.56 4.99 -13.08
C TYR A 128 18.05 6.41 -12.88
N ALA A 129 18.00 6.89 -11.63
CA ALA A 129 17.68 8.26 -11.25
C ALA A 129 18.93 9.12 -11.00
N GLY A 130 20.11 8.71 -11.48
CA GLY A 130 21.36 9.47 -11.34
C GLY A 130 22.06 9.32 -9.98
N VAL A 131 21.62 8.36 -9.15
CA VAL A 131 22.23 8.10 -7.84
C VAL A 131 23.29 6.99 -7.97
N ALA A 132 24.49 7.21 -7.40
CA ALA A 132 25.59 6.24 -7.40
C ALA A 132 25.34 5.07 -6.41
N GLN A 133 24.12 4.54 -6.41
CA GLN A 133 23.72 3.43 -5.54
C GLN A 133 22.86 2.43 -6.29
N ASN A 134 23.24 1.17 -6.29
CA ASN A 134 22.41 0.07 -6.80
C ASN A 134 21.39 -0.35 -5.71
N ARG A 135 20.24 0.34 -5.67
CA ARG A 135 19.20 0.13 -4.67
C ARG A 135 17.85 -0.13 -5.36
N PRO A 136 17.56 -1.39 -5.73
CA PRO A 136 16.26 -1.73 -6.30
C PRO A 136 15.17 -1.71 -5.21
N ARG A 137 13.98 -1.20 -5.56
CA ARG A 137 12.82 -1.08 -4.68
C ARG A 137 11.54 -1.42 -5.41
N PHE A 138 10.62 -2.03 -4.69
CA PHE A 138 9.22 -2.13 -5.09
C PHE A 138 8.48 -0.91 -4.55
N ILE A 139 7.68 -0.28 -5.40
CA ILE A 139 6.78 0.81 -5.03
C ILE A 139 5.39 0.47 -5.56
N LEU A 140 4.40 0.52 -4.68
CA LEU A 140 3.00 0.50 -5.07
C LEU A 140 2.41 1.90 -4.86
N LEU A 141 1.90 2.48 -5.94
CA LEU A 141 1.08 3.69 -5.90
C LEU A 141 -0.38 3.26 -6.03
N GLY A 142 -1.16 3.46 -4.97
CA GLY A 142 -2.60 3.22 -4.97
C GLY A 142 -3.33 4.53 -5.27
N ILE A 143 -4.22 4.51 -6.25
CA ILE A 143 -5.08 5.65 -6.60
C ILE A 143 -6.51 5.24 -6.27
N ARG A 144 -7.20 5.96 -5.37
CA ARG A 144 -8.59 5.65 -5.05
C ARG A 144 -9.45 5.73 -6.32
N ALA A 145 -10.35 4.79 -6.51
CA ALA A 145 -11.03 4.57 -7.80
C ALA A 145 -11.83 5.79 -8.29
N ASP A 146 -12.44 6.57 -7.39
CA ASP A 146 -13.11 7.83 -7.73
C ASP A 146 -12.10 8.88 -8.25
N ILE A 147 -10.97 9.02 -7.57
CA ILE A 147 -9.89 9.92 -7.99
C ILE A 147 -9.28 9.45 -9.32
N TYR A 148 -9.10 8.14 -9.51
CA TYR A 148 -8.65 7.59 -10.79
C TYR A 148 -9.59 8.01 -11.94
N ALA A 149 -10.90 7.89 -11.76
CA ALA A 149 -11.90 8.27 -12.76
C ALA A 149 -11.83 9.77 -13.13
N GLU A 150 -11.48 10.63 -12.17
CA GLU A 150 -11.30 12.07 -12.41
C GLU A 150 -10.00 12.40 -13.15
N ILE A 151 -8.89 11.76 -12.77
CA ILE A 151 -7.58 12.11 -13.33
C ILE A 151 -7.32 11.50 -14.70
N ILE A 152 -7.83 10.30 -14.97
CA ILE A 152 -7.55 9.56 -16.22
C ILE A 152 -7.93 10.38 -17.47
N GLN A 153 -8.99 11.17 -17.37
CA GLN A 153 -9.46 12.03 -18.48
C GLN A 153 -8.55 13.23 -18.74
N LYS A 154 -7.74 13.63 -17.75
CA LYS A 154 -6.81 14.77 -17.80
C LYS A 154 -5.42 14.37 -18.28
N LEU A 155 -5.13 13.06 -18.31
CA LEU A 155 -3.85 12.52 -18.73
C LEU A 155 -3.73 12.39 -20.24
N ASN A 156 -2.51 12.53 -20.75
CA ASN A 156 -2.24 12.26 -22.16
C ASN A 156 -2.31 10.74 -22.48
N LYS A 157 -2.37 10.38 -23.77
CA LYS A 157 -2.53 8.98 -24.21
C LYS A 157 -1.45 8.03 -23.67
N LYS A 158 -0.20 8.51 -23.56
CA LYS A 158 0.92 7.70 -23.05
C LYS A 158 0.76 7.43 -21.56
N GLU A 159 0.36 8.40 -20.79
CA GLU A 159 0.08 8.28 -19.36
C GLU A 159 -1.12 7.36 -19.11
N GLN A 160 -2.18 7.51 -19.90
CA GLN A 160 -3.35 6.61 -19.84
C GLN A 160 -2.96 5.15 -20.10
N GLU A 161 -2.07 4.90 -21.08
CA GLU A 161 -1.62 3.55 -21.40
C GLU A 161 -0.80 2.92 -20.25
N ILE A 162 -0.01 3.72 -19.53
CA ILE A 162 0.72 3.26 -18.33
C ILE A 162 -0.26 2.76 -17.25
N LEU A 163 -1.36 3.46 -17.04
CA LEU A 163 -2.36 3.11 -16.02
C LEU A 163 -3.35 2.04 -16.45
N LYS A 164 -3.45 1.76 -17.74
CA LYS A 164 -4.42 0.80 -18.30
C LYS A 164 -4.31 -0.60 -17.69
N ASN A 165 -3.11 -1.14 -17.60
CA ASN A 165 -2.89 -2.47 -17.03
C ASN A 165 -3.24 -2.52 -15.54
N SER A 166 -2.95 -1.45 -14.80
CA SER A 166 -3.32 -1.32 -13.39
C SER A 166 -4.84 -1.31 -13.20
N TYR A 167 -5.56 -0.61 -14.09
CA TYR A 167 -7.01 -0.56 -14.04
C TYR A 167 -7.65 -1.90 -14.44
N GLN A 168 -7.14 -2.57 -15.47
CA GLN A 168 -7.59 -3.91 -15.85
C GLN A 168 -7.38 -4.95 -14.74
N PHE A 169 -6.27 -4.84 -14.01
CA PHE A 169 -6.03 -5.67 -12.83
C PHE A 169 -7.05 -5.38 -11.74
N PHE A 170 -7.28 -4.11 -11.43
CA PHE A 170 -8.29 -3.66 -10.47
C PHE A 170 -9.68 -4.21 -10.81
N GLU A 171 -10.14 -4.06 -12.06
CA GLU A 171 -11.44 -4.58 -12.51
C GLU A 171 -11.56 -6.09 -12.32
N LYS A 172 -10.53 -6.86 -12.67
CA LYS A 172 -10.53 -8.31 -12.47
C LYS A 172 -10.69 -8.67 -10.99
N VAL A 173 -9.99 -7.99 -10.10
CA VAL A 173 -10.08 -8.25 -8.66
C VAL A 173 -11.45 -7.86 -8.11
N GLN A 174 -12.06 -6.78 -8.61
CA GLN A 174 -13.41 -6.38 -8.20
C GLN A 174 -14.49 -7.39 -8.62
N LEU A 175 -14.32 -8.04 -9.78
CA LEU A 175 -15.23 -9.04 -10.31
C LEU A 175 -15.04 -10.42 -9.68
N ASP A 176 -13.90 -10.67 -9.05
CA ASP A 176 -13.58 -11.96 -8.43
C ASP A 176 -14.20 -12.04 -7.03
N THR A 177 -15.37 -12.71 -6.95
CA THR A 177 -16.14 -12.89 -5.72
C THR A 177 -15.56 -13.97 -4.81
N ASP A 178 -14.66 -14.82 -5.32
CA ASP A 178 -14.10 -15.96 -4.58
C ASP A 178 -12.85 -15.59 -3.78
N LEU A 179 -12.38 -14.34 -3.92
CA LEU A 179 -11.25 -13.81 -3.17
C LEU A 179 -11.71 -13.37 -1.76
N GLU A 180 -11.62 -14.26 -0.79
CA GLU A 180 -11.68 -13.90 0.64
C GLU A 180 -10.32 -13.34 1.10
N TYR A 181 -10.34 -12.23 1.84
CA TYR A 181 -9.18 -11.61 2.51
C TYR A 181 -9.43 -11.42 3.99
#